data_dfe2a7b80da73d8db941b5071e3aeeef
#
_entry.id   dfe2a7b80da73d8db941b5071e3aeeef
#
_cell.length_a   1.000
_cell.length_b   1.000
_cell.length_c   1.000
_cell.angle_alpha   90.00
_cell.angle_beta   90.00
_cell.angle_gamma   90.00
#
_symmetry.space_group_name_H-M   'P 1'
#
loop_
_entity.id
_entity.type
_entity.pdbx_description
1 polymer ?
#
loop_
_entity_poly.entity_id
_entity_poly.type
_entity_poly.pdbx_seq_one_letter_code
_entity_poly.pdbx_strand_id
1 'polypeptide(L)'
;MASLAEIRAKLKEQEANAGGGNRGPQGPNPIYPFWNIKEGESATMRFLPDGDQDNTFFWKERLMIKLPFAGVKGDTASRPVQVQVPCMEMYGESCGILAEVRGWFKDASLEDMGRKYWKKRSYVFQGFVTDNPLTDDQAPENPVRRFIIGPQIFQIIKAALMDPDMEELPTDYTAGVDFRLNKTSKGGYADYSTSNWARRDRPLSDAEMNAVNTHGLFNFTDFLPKKPDETAVKVMKEMFEASVDGEAYDPDRWSNYFRPSGMQARTGDPTKAASPNATAVSQSAPVAPTAPAPEVTAPVAEAPAAPAAADAEMQGGDKAADILAMIRSRQSS
;
A
#
# COMPACT_ATOMS: atom_id res chain seq x y z
N MET A 1 -35.88 0.48 13.35
CA MET A 1 -35.57 1.91 13.62
C MET A 1 -34.57 1.93 14.75
N ALA A 2 -33.42 2.55 14.53
CA ALA A 2 -32.40 2.63 15.57
C ALA A 2 -32.94 3.46 16.76
N SER A 3 -32.70 2.99 17.98
CA SER A 3 -33.12 3.69 19.18
C SER A 3 -32.23 4.91 19.46
N LEU A 4 -32.75 5.91 20.15
CA LEU A 4 -31.99 7.10 20.54
C LEU A 4 -30.78 6.74 21.41
N ALA A 5 -30.86 5.63 22.14
CA ALA A 5 -29.77 5.09 22.95
C ALA A 5 -28.63 4.53 22.08
N GLU A 6 -28.95 3.84 20.99
CA GLU A 6 -27.96 3.33 20.02
C GLU A 6 -27.26 4.47 19.27
N ILE A 7 -28.01 5.53 18.92
CA ILE A 7 -27.42 6.73 18.29
C ILE A 7 -26.47 7.43 19.26
N ARG A 8 -26.87 7.58 20.53
CA ARG A 8 -26.00 8.18 21.57
C ARG A 8 -24.75 7.33 21.87
N ALA A 9 -24.88 6.02 21.89
CA ALA A 9 -23.73 5.11 22.07
C ALA A 9 -22.73 5.25 20.91
N LYS A 10 -23.24 5.29 19.67
CA LYS A 10 -22.42 5.48 18.46
C LYS A 10 -21.77 6.86 18.39
N LEU A 11 -22.47 7.93 18.81
CA LEU A 11 -21.89 9.26 18.88
C LEU A 11 -20.80 9.35 19.94
N LYS A 12 -21.00 8.72 21.10
CA LYS A 12 -20.00 8.66 22.17
C LYS A 12 -18.76 7.86 21.78
N GLU A 13 -18.93 6.81 20.99
CA GLU A 13 -17.85 6.05 20.37
C GLU A 13 -17.09 6.85 19.30
N GLN A 14 -17.81 7.64 18.50
CA GLN A 14 -17.21 8.58 17.55
C GLN A 14 -16.44 9.71 18.24
N GLU A 15 -16.96 10.27 19.35
CA GLU A 15 -16.28 11.30 20.13
C GLU A 15 -15.03 10.74 20.84
N ALA A 16 -15.08 9.53 21.37
CA ALA A 16 -13.92 8.84 21.96
C ALA A 16 -12.82 8.59 20.93
N ASN A 17 -13.19 8.37 19.67
CA ASN A 17 -12.25 8.20 18.56
C ASN A 17 -11.76 9.53 17.95
N ALA A 18 -12.40 10.65 18.25
CA ALA A 18 -12.06 11.98 17.72
C ALA A 18 -11.09 12.80 18.60
N GLY A 19 -10.85 12.38 19.83
CA GLY A 19 -10.06 13.14 20.80
C GLY A 19 -8.80 12.42 21.27
N GLY A 20 -7.67 12.61 20.59
CA GLY A 20 -6.40 12.19 21.15
C GLY A 20 -5.29 12.06 20.11
N GLY A 21 -4.40 13.06 20.05
CA GLY A 21 -3.10 12.93 19.43
C GLY A 21 -2.23 11.98 20.23
N ASN A 22 -2.38 10.72 20.00
CA ASN A 22 -1.45 9.63 20.28
C ASN A 22 -1.99 8.44 19.51
N ARG A 23 -1.14 7.56 18.98
CA ARG A 23 -1.57 6.35 18.31
C ARG A 23 -2.55 5.60 19.22
N GLY A 24 -3.84 5.95 19.11
CA GLY A 24 -4.91 5.16 19.69
C GLY A 24 -4.84 3.75 19.10
N PRO A 25 -5.32 2.72 19.79
CA PRO A 25 -5.38 1.39 19.24
C PRO A 25 -6.06 1.50 17.88
N GLN A 26 -5.32 1.20 16.81
CA GLN A 26 -5.92 1.05 15.50
C GLN A 26 -6.99 -0.02 15.66
N GLY A 27 -8.23 0.34 15.40
CA GLY A 27 -9.31 -0.63 15.42
C GLY A 27 -8.98 -1.85 14.56
N PRO A 28 -9.70 -2.95 14.70
CA PRO A 28 -9.40 -4.21 14.04
C PRO A 28 -9.17 -3.98 12.55
N ASN A 29 -7.97 -4.29 12.07
CA ASN A 29 -7.57 -4.07 10.68
C ASN A 29 -7.93 -5.29 9.84
N PRO A 30 -8.89 -5.22 8.93
CA PRO A 30 -9.25 -6.33 8.07
C PRO A 30 -8.18 -6.69 7.03
N ILE A 31 -7.17 -5.85 6.82
CA ILE A 31 -6.07 -6.14 5.89
C ILE A 31 -5.08 -7.10 6.54
N TYR A 32 -4.85 -8.23 5.91
CA TYR A 32 -3.84 -9.18 6.36
C TYR A 32 -2.44 -8.72 5.95
N PRO A 33 -1.52 -8.49 6.92
CA PRO A 33 -0.21 -7.94 6.66
C PRO A 33 0.81 -9.03 6.27
N PHE A 34 0.55 -9.78 5.20
CA PHE A 34 1.40 -10.91 4.78
C PHE A 34 2.85 -10.49 4.48
N TRP A 35 3.12 -9.23 4.23
CA TRP A 35 4.49 -8.72 4.07
C TRP A 35 5.32 -8.79 5.36
N ASN A 36 4.67 -8.93 6.53
CA ASN A 36 5.33 -9.13 7.82
C ASN A 36 5.72 -10.59 8.10
N ILE A 37 5.27 -11.54 7.28
CA ILE A 37 5.71 -12.94 7.37
C ILE A 37 7.24 -12.96 7.28
N LYS A 38 7.88 -13.79 8.10
CA LYS A 38 9.34 -13.91 8.08
C LYS A 38 9.80 -14.65 6.83
N GLU A 39 11.06 -14.43 6.47
CA GLU A 39 11.70 -15.17 5.38
C GLU A 39 11.73 -16.67 5.69
N GLY A 40 11.36 -17.49 4.71
CA GLY A 40 11.25 -18.94 4.85
C GLY A 40 9.90 -19.43 5.42
N GLU A 41 9.05 -18.54 5.92
CA GLU A 41 7.70 -18.90 6.38
C GLU A 41 6.67 -18.77 5.26
N SER A 42 5.53 -19.43 5.45
CA SER A 42 4.40 -19.40 4.52
C SER A 42 3.08 -19.17 5.23
N ALA A 43 2.13 -18.59 4.53
CA ALA A 43 0.72 -18.52 4.94
C ALA A 43 -0.16 -19.22 3.90
N THR A 44 -1.23 -19.85 4.36
CA THR A 44 -2.23 -20.45 3.47
C THR A 44 -3.49 -19.61 3.48
N MET A 45 -3.97 -19.26 2.28
CA MET A 45 -5.11 -18.36 2.08
C MET A 45 -6.17 -19.08 1.26
N ARG A 46 -7.44 -18.90 1.61
CA ARG A 46 -8.57 -19.27 0.79
C ARG A 46 -9.23 -18.02 0.26
N PHE A 47 -9.13 -17.76 -1.04
CA PHE A 47 -9.80 -16.62 -1.65
C PHE A 47 -11.32 -16.83 -1.72
N LEU A 48 -12.04 -15.72 -1.65
CA LEU A 48 -13.49 -15.64 -1.75
C LEU A 48 -13.88 -14.68 -2.90
N PRO A 49 -15.09 -14.81 -3.45
CA PRO A 49 -15.58 -13.88 -4.48
C PRO A 49 -15.75 -12.46 -3.92
N ASP A 50 -15.96 -11.48 -4.81
CA ASP A 50 -16.36 -10.12 -4.44
C ASP A 50 -17.80 -10.14 -3.86
N GLY A 51 -18.08 -9.26 -2.93
CA GLY A 51 -19.45 -9.00 -2.48
C GLY A 51 -20.30 -8.29 -3.54
N ASP A 52 -19.67 -7.71 -4.55
CA ASP A 52 -20.31 -7.15 -5.74
C ASP A 52 -20.55 -8.27 -6.78
N GLN A 53 -21.78 -8.67 -6.95
CA GLN A 53 -22.16 -9.74 -7.88
C GLN A 53 -21.94 -9.38 -9.36
N ASP A 54 -21.84 -8.09 -9.67
CA ASP A 54 -21.57 -7.62 -11.04
C ASP A 54 -20.07 -7.74 -11.38
N ASN A 55 -19.21 -7.95 -10.40
CA ASN A 55 -17.80 -8.19 -10.63
C ASN A 55 -17.54 -9.65 -11.01
N THR A 56 -17.21 -9.88 -12.26
CA THR A 56 -16.85 -11.23 -12.78
C THR A 56 -15.56 -11.77 -12.14
N PHE A 57 -14.69 -10.90 -11.66
CA PHE A 57 -13.43 -11.30 -11.07
C PHE A 57 -13.51 -11.30 -9.53
N PHE A 58 -12.78 -12.20 -8.90
CA PHE A 58 -12.64 -12.21 -7.44
C PHE A 58 -11.49 -11.30 -6.96
N TRP A 59 -11.23 -10.22 -7.69
CA TRP A 59 -10.33 -9.12 -7.34
C TRP A 59 -10.76 -7.82 -8.05
N LYS A 60 -10.25 -6.70 -7.51
CA LYS A 60 -10.25 -5.41 -8.25
C LYS A 60 -8.85 -4.83 -8.33
N GLU A 61 -8.48 -4.29 -9.49
CA GLU A 61 -7.21 -3.61 -9.70
C GLU A 61 -7.22 -2.23 -9.05
N ARG A 62 -6.11 -1.86 -8.45
CA ARG A 62 -5.89 -0.55 -7.86
C ARG A 62 -4.59 0.05 -8.39
N LEU A 63 -4.67 1.26 -8.92
CA LEU A 63 -3.55 2.01 -9.46
C LEU A 63 -3.28 3.24 -8.61
N MET A 64 -2.13 3.31 -7.96
CA MET A 64 -1.72 4.41 -7.10
C MET A 64 -0.39 5.00 -7.57
N ILE A 65 -0.22 6.30 -7.39
CA ILE A 65 1.06 6.99 -7.58
C ILE A 65 1.59 7.37 -6.20
N LYS A 66 2.88 7.16 -5.96
CA LYS A 66 3.54 7.50 -4.72
C LYS A 66 4.30 8.80 -4.90
N LEU A 67 4.00 9.77 -4.04
CA LEU A 67 4.64 11.09 -4.02
C LEU A 67 5.50 11.18 -2.74
N PRO A 68 6.83 11.06 -2.86
CA PRO A 68 7.74 11.21 -1.72
C PRO A 68 8.05 12.68 -1.48
N PHE A 69 8.04 13.11 -0.23
CA PHE A 69 8.36 14.44 0.24
C PHE A 69 9.53 14.39 1.22
N ALA A 70 10.34 15.45 1.27
CA ALA A 70 11.52 15.52 2.14
C ALA A 70 11.16 15.49 3.64
N GLY A 71 9.94 15.84 3.99
CA GLY A 71 9.42 15.86 5.36
C GLY A 71 8.04 16.50 5.38
N VAL A 72 7.63 17.02 6.54
CA VAL A 72 6.38 17.76 6.74
C VAL A 72 6.71 19.21 7.06
N LYS A 73 6.14 20.14 6.32
CA LYS A 73 6.34 21.58 6.50
C LYS A 73 5.91 22.01 7.90
N GLY A 74 6.78 22.79 8.56
CA GLY A 74 6.55 23.23 9.93
C GLY A 74 6.99 22.24 11.01
N ASP A 75 7.52 21.06 10.63
CA ASP A 75 8.08 20.08 11.55
C ASP A 75 9.54 19.77 11.14
N THR A 76 10.48 20.42 11.82
CA THR A 76 11.91 20.28 11.56
C THR A 76 12.48 18.91 11.94
N ALA A 77 11.79 18.14 12.76
CA ALA A 77 12.15 16.78 13.16
C ALA A 77 11.49 15.72 12.25
N SER A 78 10.69 16.14 11.29
CA SER A 78 9.98 15.24 10.38
C SER A 78 10.95 14.45 9.51
N ARG A 79 10.71 13.13 9.44
CA ARG A 79 11.37 12.25 8.47
C ARG A 79 10.71 12.38 7.11
N PRO A 80 11.37 11.96 6.02
CA PRO A 80 10.73 11.87 4.71
C PRO A 80 9.40 11.12 4.79
N VAL A 81 8.36 11.68 4.17
CA VAL A 81 7.02 11.11 4.14
C VAL A 81 6.61 10.77 2.72
N GLN A 82 5.66 9.85 2.60
CA GLN A 82 5.13 9.45 1.31
C GLN A 82 3.61 9.58 1.30
N VAL A 83 3.09 10.24 0.29
CA VAL A 83 1.65 10.33 0.02
C VAL A 83 1.30 9.43 -1.14
N GLN A 84 0.18 8.71 -1.06
CA GLN A 84 -0.36 7.95 -2.17
C GLN A 84 -1.57 8.66 -2.74
N VAL A 85 -1.56 8.89 -4.04
CA VAL A 85 -2.68 9.48 -4.78
C VAL A 85 -3.19 8.48 -5.82
N PRO A 86 -4.49 8.44 -6.12
CA PRO A 86 -5.02 7.55 -7.14
C PRO A 86 -4.56 7.97 -8.54
N CYS A 87 -4.26 6.99 -9.38
CA CYS A 87 -4.00 7.23 -10.79
C CYS A 87 -5.33 7.37 -11.54
N MET A 88 -5.50 8.45 -12.32
CA MET A 88 -6.75 8.70 -13.06
C MET A 88 -7.07 7.60 -14.09
N GLU A 89 -6.07 6.89 -14.58
CA GLU A 89 -6.29 5.73 -15.47
C GLU A 89 -7.11 4.61 -14.83
N MET A 90 -7.15 4.54 -13.48
CA MET A 90 -8.01 3.59 -12.76
C MET A 90 -9.50 3.84 -13.02
N TYR A 91 -9.86 5.07 -13.37
CA TYR A 91 -11.24 5.50 -13.66
C TYR A 91 -11.50 5.65 -15.17
N GLY A 92 -10.58 5.14 -16.02
CA GLY A 92 -10.69 5.24 -17.47
C GLY A 92 -10.34 6.62 -18.05
N GLU A 93 -9.73 7.50 -17.26
CA GLU A 93 -9.36 8.84 -17.65
C GLU A 93 -7.84 9.00 -17.83
N SER A 94 -7.45 9.98 -18.64
CA SER A 94 -6.03 10.32 -18.79
C SER A 94 -5.47 10.90 -17.48
N CYS A 95 -4.28 10.45 -17.09
CA CYS A 95 -3.61 10.94 -15.89
C CYS A 95 -2.54 11.97 -16.26
N GLY A 96 -2.72 13.24 -15.84
CA GLY A 96 -1.78 14.33 -16.11
C GLY A 96 -0.37 14.04 -15.60
N ILE A 97 -0.24 13.45 -14.40
CA ILE A 97 1.06 13.04 -13.83
C ILE A 97 1.74 12.00 -14.74
N LEU A 98 1.01 10.97 -15.18
CA LEU A 98 1.62 9.95 -16.03
C LEU A 98 1.93 10.45 -17.45
N ALA A 99 1.16 11.41 -17.95
CA ALA A 99 1.47 12.02 -19.24
C ALA A 99 2.86 12.70 -19.23
N GLU A 100 3.19 13.38 -18.14
CA GLU A 100 4.49 13.99 -17.91
C GLU A 100 5.59 12.94 -17.68
N VAL A 101 5.36 12.00 -16.76
CA VAL A 101 6.33 10.95 -16.40
C VAL A 101 6.68 10.04 -17.60
N ARG A 102 5.75 9.82 -18.54
CA ARG A 102 6.04 9.06 -19.79
C ARG A 102 7.14 9.69 -20.62
N GLY A 103 7.26 11.01 -20.60
CA GLY A 103 8.34 11.72 -21.29
C GLY A 103 9.72 11.37 -20.72
N TRP A 104 9.80 11.13 -19.41
CA TRP A 104 11.06 10.87 -18.70
C TRP A 104 11.71 9.53 -19.08
N PHE A 105 10.92 8.52 -19.44
CA PHE A 105 11.45 7.23 -19.91
C PHE A 105 12.17 7.29 -21.28
N LYS A 106 12.09 8.42 -21.98
CA LYS A 106 12.84 8.65 -23.23
C LYS A 106 14.26 9.14 -22.97
N ASP A 107 14.57 9.54 -21.75
CA ASP A 107 15.86 10.03 -21.31
C ASP A 107 16.41 9.11 -20.22
N ALA A 108 17.55 8.47 -20.52
CA ALA A 108 18.17 7.52 -19.61
C ALA A 108 18.54 8.16 -18.26
N SER A 109 18.80 9.46 -18.21
CA SER A 109 19.11 10.18 -16.96
C SER A 109 17.89 10.38 -16.06
N LEU A 110 16.68 10.30 -16.60
CA LEU A 110 15.41 10.49 -15.90
C LEU A 110 14.66 9.18 -15.64
N GLU A 111 15.15 8.06 -16.14
CA GLU A 111 14.46 6.77 -16.03
C GLU A 111 14.14 6.37 -14.59
N ASP A 112 15.10 6.55 -13.67
CA ASP A 112 14.90 6.21 -12.25
C ASP A 112 13.85 7.13 -11.60
N MET A 113 13.84 8.40 -11.95
CA MET A 113 12.81 9.34 -11.54
C MET A 113 11.46 8.93 -12.12
N GLY A 114 11.41 8.58 -13.40
CA GLY A 114 10.21 8.04 -14.04
C GLY A 114 9.68 6.81 -13.32
N ARG A 115 10.54 5.86 -12.96
CA ARG A 115 10.18 4.67 -12.18
C ARG A 115 9.64 5.01 -10.80
N LYS A 116 10.18 6.03 -10.13
CA LYS A 116 9.76 6.49 -8.79
C LYS A 116 8.32 6.96 -8.80
N TYR A 117 7.93 7.78 -9.77
CA TYR A 117 6.60 8.40 -9.90
C TYR A 117 5.62 7.59 -10.77
N TRP A 118 6.05 6.47 -11.35
CA TRP A 118 5.16 5.63 -12.14
C TRP A 118 4.08 4.98 -11.28
N LYS A 119 2.90 4.79 -11.86
CA LYS A 119 1.79 4.11 -11.20
C LYS A 119 2.20 2.75 -10.65
N LYS A 120 1.84 2.49 -9.40
CA LYS A 120 2.01 1.21 -8.71
C LYS A 120 0.70 0.45 -8.79
N ARG A 121 0.77 -0.74 -9.39
CA ARG A 121 -0.36 -1.63 -9.54
C ARG A 121 -0.46 -2.56 -8.35
N SER A 122 -1.65 -2.75 -7.84
CA SER A 122 -1.99 -3.75 -6.82
C SER A 122 -3.40 -4.27 -7.06
N TYR A 123 -3.72 -5.38 -6.43
CA TYR A 123 -5.00 -6.06 -6.59
C TYR A 123 -5.58 -6.32 -5.20
N VAL A 124 -6.85 -5.99 -5.03
CA VAL A 124 -7.59 -6.20 -3.79
C VAL A 124 -8.30 -7.54 -3.89
N PHE A 125 -8.06 -8.39 -2.91
CA PHE A 125 -8.70 -9.70 -2.73
C PHE A 125 -9.28 -9.79 -1.33
N GLN A 126 -10.14 -10.78 -1.10
CA GLN A 126 -10.60 -11.17 0.23
C GLN A 126 -10.57 -12.68 0.40
N GLY A 127 -10.61 -13.13 1.64
CA GLY A 127 -10.64 -14.54 1.95
C GLY A 127 -10.24 -14.85 3.39
N PHE A 128 -10.06 -16.11 3.68
CA PHE A 128 -9.59 -16.61 4.96
C PHE A 128 -8.08 -16.83 4.96
N VAL A 129 -7.47 -16.74 6.13
CA VAL A 129 -6.10 -17.20 6.38
C VAL A 129 -6.22 -18.46 7.22
N THR A 130 -5.97 -19.60 6.59
CA THR A 130 -6.16 -20.93 7.22
C THR A 130 -4.92 -21.41 7.95
N ASP A 131 -3.74 -20.97 7.51
CA ASP A 131 -2.47 -21.18 8.20
C ASP A 131 -1.77 -19.83 8.32
N ASN A 132 -1.70 -19.31 9.55
CA ASN A 132 -1.22 -17.98 9.82
C ASN A 132 0.05 -18.00 10.69
N PRO A 133 1.23 -17.71 10.13
CA PRO A 133 2.48 -17.66 10.90
C PRO A 133 2.62 -16.35 11.71
N LEU A 134 1.73 -15.37 11.51
CA LEU A 134 1.79 -14.10 12.23
C LEU A 134 1.01 -14.16 13.53
N THR A 135 1.58 -13.60 14.58
CA THR A 135 0.84 -13.24 15.79
C THR A 135 0.05 -11.97 15.50
N ASP A 136 -1.26 -12.07 15.37
CA ASP A 136 -2.14 -10.94 15.04
C ASP A 136 -2.94 -10.56 16.29
N ASP A 137 -2.35 -9.71 17.13
CA ASP A 137 -2.97 -9.22 18.37
C ASP A 137 -4.17 -8.30 18.12
N GLN A 138 -4.36 -7.89 16.87
CA GLN A 138 -5.45 -7.00 16.42
C GLN A 138 -6.30 -7.65 15.32
N ALA A 139 -6.39 -8.98 15.32
CA ALA A 139 -7.26 -9.68 14.39
C ALA A 139 -8.70 -9.17 14.55
N PRO A 140 -9.39 -8.83 13.43
CA PRO A 140 -10.78 -8.42 13.49
C PRO A 140 -11.67 -9.60 13.90
N GLU A 141 -12.83 -9.30 14.48
CA GLU A 141 -13.87 -10.29 14.79
C GLU A 141 -14.33 -11.03 13.52
N ASN A 142 -14.45 -10.30 12.42
CA ASN A 142 -14.71 -10.88 11.10
C ASN A 142 -13.46 -11.61 10.59
N PRO A 143 -13.47 -12.95 10.46
CA PRO A 143 -12.33 -13.70 9.96
C PRO A 143 -12.06 -13.55 8.46
N VAL A 144 -12.98 -12.94 7.70
CA VAL A 144 -12.74 -12.58 6.30
C VAL A 144 -11.75 -11.44 6.25
N ARG A 145 -10.57 -11.71 5.70
CA ARG A 145 -9.47 -10.75 5.60
C ARG A 145 -9.38 -10.21 4.17
N ARG A 146 -8.81 -9.01 4.05
CA ARG A 146 -8.46 -8.40 2.77
C ARG A 146 -6.98 -8.54 2.49
N PHE A 147 -6.64 -8.74 1.21
CA PHE A 147 -5.26 -8.86 0.76
C PHE A 147 -4.98 -7.79 -0.30
N ILE A 148 -3.88 -7.06 -0.14
CA ILE A 148 -3.40 -6.11 -1.15
C ILE A 148 -2.22 -6.76 -1.88
N ILE A 149 -2.52 -7.45 -2.95
CA ILE A 149 -1.57 -8.29 -3.68
C ILE A 149 -0.83 -7.48 -4.74
N GLY A 150 0.49 -7.63 -4.77
CA GLY A 150 1.36 -7.03 -5.77
C GLY A 150 1.39 -7.81 -7.09
N PRO A 151 1.98 -7.22 -8.16
CA PRO A 151 2.01 -7.86 -9.48
C PRO A 151 2.68 -9.23 -9.51
N GLN A 152 3.71 -9.48 -8.70
CA GLN A 152 4.43 -10.75 -8.67
C GLN A 152 3.50 -11.91 -8.30
N ILE A 153 2.80 -11.79 -7.17
CA ILE A 153 1.85 -12.82 -6.71
C ILE A 153 0.68 -12.91 -7.69
N PHE A 154 0.20 -11.77 -8.20
CA PHE A 154 -0.91 -11.75 -9.16
C PHE A 154 -0.58 -12.50 -10.46
N GLN A 155 0.66 -12.45 -10.94
CA GLN A 155 1.06 -13.25 -12.12
C GLN A 155 0.96 -14.75 -11.87
N ILE A 156 1.27 -15.22 -10.66
CA ILE A 156 1.09 -16.63 -10.29
C ILE A 156 -0.39 -17.01 -10.29
N ILE A 157 -1.23 -16.15 -9.71
CA ILE A 157 -2.69 -16.33 -9.69
C ILE A 157 -3.23 -16.38 -11.12
N LYS A 158 -2.86 -15.40 -11.95
CA LYS A 158 -3.28 -15.30 -13.33
C LYS A 158 -2.84 -16.50 -14.17
N ALA A 159 -1.58 -16.94 -14.00
CA ALA A 159 -1.05 -18.10 -14.74
C ALA A 159 -1.88 -19.36 -14.45
N ALA A 160 -2.23 -19.60 -13.20
CA ALA A 160 -3.06 -20.74 -12.82
C ALA A 160 -4.50 -20.64 -13.37
N LEU A 161 -5.11 -19.45 -13.37
CA LEU A 161 -6.44 -19.25 -13.95
C LEU A 161 -6.49 -19.45 -15.48
N MET A 162 -5.34 -19.36 -16.14
CA MET A 162 -5.20 -19.62 -17.58
C MET A 162 -4.78 -21.06 -17.87
N ASP A 163 -4.56 -21.86 -16.83
CA ASP A 163 -4.20 -23.27 -16.96
C ASP A 163 -5.45 -24.09 -17.29
N PRO A 164 -5.46 -24.85 -18.39
CA PRO A 164 -6.60 -25.69 -18.76
C PRO A 164 -6.91 -26.81 -17.75
N ASP A 165 -5.95 -27.18 -16.90
CA ASP A 165 -6.16 -28.18 -15.85
C ASP A 165 -6.91 -27.63 -14.63
N MET A 166 -7.14 -26.32 -14.57
CA MET A 166 -7.98 -25.68 -13.54
C MET A 166 -9.44 -25.66 -14.01
N GLU A 167 -10.20 -26.67 -13.62
CA GLU A 167 -11.59 -26.83 -14.04
C GLU A 167 -12.57 -25.93 -13.25
N GLU A 168 -12.27 -25.69 -11.97
CA GLU A 168 -13.14 -24.93 -11.05
C GLU A 168 -12.49 -23.63 -10.58
N LEU A 169 -13.33 -22.64 -10.26
CA LEU A 169 -12.82 -21.39 -9.71
C LEU A 169 -12.19 -21.60 -8.32
N PRO A 170 -11.01 -21.05 -8.06
CA PRO A 170 -10.38 -21.17 -6.74
C PRO A 170 -11.25 -20.68 -5.58
N THR A 171 -12.23 -19.84 -5.87
CA THR A 171 -13.18 -19.26 -4.89
C THR A 171 -14.45 -20.07 -4.71
N ASP A 172 -14.59 -21.20 -5.41
CA ASP A 172 -15.77 -22.08 -5.25
C ASP A 172 -15.88 -22.57 -3.80
N TYR A 173 -17.09 -22.59 -3.25
CA TYR A 173 -17.32 -22.93 -1.85
C TYR A 173 -17.23 -24.44 -1.59
N THR A 174 -17.38 -25.26 -2.62
CA THR A 174 -17.38 -26.73 -2.52
C THR A 174 -16.12 -27.37 -3.05
N ALA A 175 -15.56 -26.83 -4.13
CA ALA A 175 -14.41 -27.39 -4.85
C ALA A 175 -13.28 -26.34 -5.09
N GLY A 176 -13.24 -25.27 -4.30
CA GLY A 176 -12.20 -24.27 -4.48
C GLY A 176 -10.84 -24.68 -3.88
N VAL A 177 -9.81 -23.94 -4.21
CA VAL A 177 -8.41 -24.28 -3.94
C VAL A 177 -7.73 -23.23 -3.06
N ASP A 178 -6.96 -23.68 -2.07
CA ASP A 178 -6.16 -22.80 -1.23
C ASP A 178 -4.89 -22.32 -1.95
N PHE A 179 -4.50 -21.09 -1.66
CA PHE A 179 -3.26 -20.48 -2.15
C PHE A 179 -2.22 -20.44 -1.02
N ARG A 180 -1.07 -21.04 -1.24
CA ARG A 180 0.07 -20.97 -0.33
C ARG A 180 0.99 -19.85 -0.74
N LEU A 181 1.07 -18.83 0.09
CA LEU A 181 1.96 -17.70 -0.07
C LEU A 181 3.27 -18.03 0.65
N ASN A 182 4.35 -18.14 -0.09
CA ASN A 182 5.69 -18.38 0.45
C ASN A 182 6.49 -17.09 0.34
N LYS A 183 7.14 -16.67 1.43
CA LYS A 183 8.04 -15.54 1.42
C LYS A 183 9.49 -15.99 1.49
N THR A 184 10.24 -15.61 0.47
CA THR A 184 11.69 -15.81 0.39
C THR A 184 12.38 -14.46 0.19
N SER A 185 13.69 -14.44 0.07
CA SER A 185 14.47 -13.26 -0.24
C SER A 185 15.28 -13.46 -1.52
N LYS A 186 15.29 -12.44 -2.36
CA LYS A 186 16.12 -12.40 -3.56
C LYS A 186 16.75 -11.03 -3.73
N GLY A 187 18.08 -10.98 -3.65
CA GLY A 187 18.79 -9.70 -3.75
C GLY A 187 18.46 -8.69 -2.65
N GLY A 188 18.13 -9.17 -1.43
CA GLY A 188 17.74 -8.31 -0.30
C GLY A 188 16.30 -7.83 -0.31
N TYR A 189 15.50 -8.26 -1.29
CA TYR A 189 14.07 -7.92 -1.39
C TYR A 189 13.19 -9.14 -1.17
N ALA A 190 12.00 -8.91 -0.61
CA ALA A 190 11.01 -9.97 -0.46
C ALA A 190 10.62 -10.54 -1.83
N ASP A 191 10.68 -11.86 -1.95
CA ASP A 191 10.31 -12.61 -3.14
C ASP A 191 9.21 -13.62 -2.81
N TYR A 192 8.18 -13.65 -3.64
CA TYR A 192 7.00 -14.52 -3.49
C TYR A 192 6.85 -15.48 -4.67
N SER A 193 7.88 -15.60 -5.53
CA SER A 193 7.84 -16.39 -6.76
C SER A 193 7.62 -17.89 -6.54
N THR A 194 7.90 -18.38 -5.33
CA THR A 194 7.71 -19.78 -4.94
C THR A 194 6.30 -20.08 -4.40
N SER A 195 5.43 -19.07 -4.34
CA SER A 195 4.03 -19.26 -3.95
C SER A 195 3.30 -20.12 -4.97
N ASN A 196 2.33 -20.92 -4.51
CA ASN A 196 1.63 -21.88 -5.37
C ASN A 196 0.23 -22.18 -4.84
N TRP A 197 -0.59 -22.76 -5.71
CA TRP A 197 -1.89 -23.30 -5.34
C TRP A 197 -1.73 -24.69 -4.71
N ALA A 198 -2.64 -25.02 -3.80
CA ALA A 198 -2.75 -26.39 -3.29
C ALA A 198 -3.11 -27.33 -4.46
N ARG A 199 -2.68 -28.57 -4.34
CA ARG A 199 -2.94 -29.59 -5.40
C ARG A 199 -4.32 -30.24 -5.27
N ARG A 200 -5.02 -29.99 -4.17
CA ARG A 200 -6.35 -30.55 -3.88
C ARG A 200 -7.30 -29.42 -3.62
N ASP A 201 -8.46 -29.53 -4.16
CA ASP A 201 -9.64 -28.78 -3.81
C ASP A 201 -10.12 -29.14 -2.40
N ARG A 202 -10.85 -28.25 -1.77
CA ARG A 202 -11.58 -28.51 -0.54
C ARG A 202 -12.82 -27.63 -0.46
N PRO A 203 -13.90 -28.09 0.17
CA PRO A 203 -15.00 -27.22 0.54
C PRO A 203 -14.57 -26.23 1.63
N LEU A 204 -15.31 -25.14 1.74
CA LEU A 204 -15.22 -24.30 2.94
C LEU A 204 -15.68 -25.11 4.14
N SER A 205 -14.97 -24.96 5.26
CA SER A 205 -15.39 -25.55 6.54
C SER A 205 -16.68 -24.90 7.06
N ASP A 206 -17.37 -25.56 7.97
CA ASP A 206 -18.56 -25.02 8.61
C ASP A 206 -18.32 -23.67 9.28
N ALA A 207 -17.12 -23.47 9.87
CA ALA A 207 -16.71 -22.21 10.48
C ALA A 207 -16.53 -21.09 9.42
N GLU A 208 -15.91 -21.41 8.28
CA GLU A 208 -15.73 -20.47 7.16
C GLU A 208 -17.09 -20.11 6.54
N MET A 209 -17.97 -21.09 6.32
CA MET A 209 -19.33 -20.85 5.81
C MET A 209 -20.16 -20.01 6.78
N ASN A 210 -20.09 -20.30 8.08
CA ASN A 210 -20.78 -19.52 9.10
C ASN A 210 -20.28 -18.07 9.14
N ALA A 211 -18.96 -17.87 8.98
CA ALA A 211 -18.39 -16.54 8.93
C ALA A 211 -18.88 -15.74 7.72
N VAL A 212 -18.94 -16.36 6.52
CA VAL A 212 -19.51 -15.71 5.32
C VAL A 212 -20.98 -15.37 5.54
N ASN A 213 -21.76 -16.26 6.14
CA ASN A 213 -23.20 -16.03 6.39
C ASN A 213 -23.44 -14.93 7.44
N THR A 214 -22.56 -14.83 8.45
CA THR A 214 -22.70 -13.87 9.57
C THR A 214 -22.23 -12.47 9.19
N HIS A 215 -21.07 -12.37 8.54
CA HIS A 215 -20.41 -11.08 8.27
C HIS A 215 -20.58 -10.62 6.82
N GLY A 216 -20.97 -11.50 5.92
CA GLY A 216 -21.03 -11.21 4.48
C GLY A 216 -19.64 -11.11 3.85
N LEU A 217 -19.64 -10.79 2.55
CA LEU A 217 -18.45 -10.50 1.77
C LEU A 217 -18.28 -8.99 1.63
N PHE A 218 -17.03 -8.54 1.60
CA PHE A 218 -16.72 -7.15 1.31
C PHE A 218 -16.95 -6.85 -0.18
N ASN A 219 -17.53 -5.69 -0.49
CA ASN A 219 -17.50 -5.13 -1.83
C ASN A 219 -16.14 -4.46 -2.06
N PHE A 220 -15.39 -4.90 -3.06
CA PHE A 220 -14.06 -4.36 -3.32
C PHE A 220 -14.06 -2.91 -3.77
N THR A 221 -15.16 -2.42 -4.32
CA THR A 221 -15.30 -1.02 -4.73
C THR A 221 -15.17 -0.07 -3.53
N ASP A 222 -15.61 -0.50 -2.34
CA ASP A 222 -15.51 0.30 -1.12
C ASP A 222 -14.07 0.52 -0.65
N PHE A 223 -13.13 -0.30 -1.15
CA PHE A 223 -11.71 -0.23 -0.82
C PHE A 223 -10.85 0.47 -1.87
N LEU A 224 -11.46 0.85 -2.97
CA LEU A 224 -10.82 1.69 -3.96
C LEU A 224 -10.91 3.15 -3.53
N PRO A 225 -9.90 3.98 -3.85
CA PRO A 225 -10.03 5.41 -3.70
C PRO A 225 -11.23 5.93 -4.50
N LYS A 226 -11.98 6.85 -3.92
CA LYS A 226 -13.01 7.57 -4.68
C LYS A 226 -12.36 8.35 -5.81
N LYS A 227 -13.07 8.47 -6.93
CA LYS A 227 -12.63 9.29 -8.05
C LYS A 227 -12.42 10.73 -7.57
N PRO A 228 -11.22 11.31 -7.76
CA PRO A 228 -10.95 12.70 -7.45
C PRO A 228 -11.82 13.64 -8.28
N ASP A 229 -12.31 14.70 -7.65
CA ASP A 229 -12.94 15.81 -8.36
C ASP A 229 -11.88 16.70 -9.04
N GLU A 230 -12.31 17.67 -9.82
CA GLU A 230 -11.40 18.58 -10.55
C GLU A 230 -10.43 19.32 -9.62
N THR A 231 -10.88 19.68 -8.41
CA THR A 231 -10.05 20.36 -7.42
C THR A 231 -8.99 19.41 -6.87
N ALA A 232 -9.38 18.19 -6.51
CA ALA A 232 -8.45 17.17 -6.05
C ALA A 232 -7.42 16.79 -7.14
N VAL A 233 -7.82 16.75 -8.42
CA VAL A 233 -6.88 16.52 -9.55
C VAL A 233 -5.85 17.65 -9.65
N LYS A 234 -6.26 18.92 -9.47
CA LYS A 234 -5.33 20.06 -9.45
C LYS A 234 -4.36 19.95 -8.27
N VAL A 235 -4.87 19.60 -7.09
CA VAL A 235 -4.05 19.37 -5.89
C VAL A 235 -3.07 18.22 -6.11
N MET A 236 -3.49 17.12 -6.75
CA MET A 236 -2.58 16.01 -7.09
C MET A 236 -1.42 16.46 -7.98
N LYS A 237 -1.71 17.33 -8.98
CA LYS A 237 -0.68 17.84 -9.86
C LYS A 237 0.29 18.76 -9.11
N GLU A 238 -0.22 19.67 -8.30
CA GLU A 238 0.58 20.55 -7.46
C GLU A 238 1.48 19.75 -6.47
N MET A 239 0.93 18.74 -5.81
CA MET A 239 1.68 17.85 -4.94
C MET A 239 2.77 17.07 -5.69
N PHE A 240 2.48 16.66 -6.93
CA PHE A 240 3.47 15.99 -7.77
C PHE A 240 4.63 16.92 -8.11
N GLU A 241 4.35 18.14 -8.55
CA GLU A 241 5.37 19.16 -8.84
C GLU A 241 6.24 19.44 -7.62
N ALA A 242 5.64 19.72 -6.47
CA ALA A 242 6.35 19.94 -5.20
C ALA A 242 7.18 18.71 -4.76
N SER A 243 6.67 17.49 -4.97
CA SER A 243 7.40 16.26 -4.69
C SER A 243 8.62 16.07 -5.61
N VAL A 244 8.50 16.44 -6.87
CA VAL A 244 9.61 16.39 -7.84
C VAL A 244 10.68 17.43 -7.51
N ASP A 245 10.26 18.63 -7.07
CA ASP A 245 11.15 19.70 -6.60
C ASP A 245 11.82 19.37 -5.24
N GLY A 246 11.45 18.26 -4.60
CA GLY A 246 12.04 17.84 -3.33
C GLY A 246 11.52 18.61 -2.12
N GLU A 247 10.38 19.28 -2.25
CA GLU A 247 9.78 20.06 -1.17
C GLU A 247 9.25 19.20 -0.03
N ALA A 248 8.96 19.82 1.11
CA ALA A 248 8.26 19.20 2.21
C ALA A 248 6.74 19.17 1.94
N TYR A 249 6.07 18.13 2.43
CA TYR A 249 4.61 18.03 2.38
C TYR A 249 3.96 19.17 3.17
N ASP A 250 3.10 19.95 2.54
CA ASP A 250 2.37 21.07 3.15
C ASP A 250 0.99 20.59 3.68
N PRO A 251 0.85 20.36 4.99
CA PRO A 251 -0.41 19.85 5.55
C PRO A 251 -1.55 20.87 5.49
N ASP A 252 -1.26 22.17 5.48
CA ASP A 252 -2.27 23.20 5.46
C ASP A 252 -2.94 23.31 4.09
N ARG A 253 -2.19 23.01 3.02
CA ARG A 253 -2.68 23.01 1.63
C ARG A 253 -3.35 21.71 1.25
N TRP A 254 -2.78 20.56 1.63
CA TRP A 254 -3.10 19.28 1.00
C TRP A 254 -3.78 18.27 1.91
N SER A 255 -3.73 18.43 3.24
CA SER A 255 -4.19 17.38 4.17
C SER A 255 -5.68 17.04 4.08
N ASN A 256 -6.50 17.95 3.53
CA ASN A 256 -7.92 17.70 3.29
C ASN A 256 -8.20 16.81 2.07
N TYR A 257 -7.23 16.73 1.14
CA TYR A 257 -7.34 15.93 -0.07
C TYR A 257 -6.54 14.66 0.04
N PHE A 258 -5.23 14.78 0.19
CA PHE A 258 -4.30 13.64 0.26
C PHE A 258 -3.26 13.89 1.34
N ARG A 259 -2.99 12.88 2.15
CA ARG A 259 -2.08 12.98 3.28
C ARG A 259 -1.29 11.69 3.51
N PRO A 260 -0.12 11.79 4.17
CA PRO A 260 0.61 10.62 4.64
C PRO A 260 -0.23 9.79 5.59
N SER A 261 -0.01 8.48 5.62
CA SER A 261 -0.69 7.59 6.56
C SER A 261 -0.44 8.01 8.00
N GLY A 262 -1.51 8.02 8.80
CA GLY A 262 -1.47 8.40 10.21
C GLY A 262 -1.55 9.90 10.49
N MET A 263 -1.55 10.75 9.46
CA MET A 263 -1.71 12.19 9.63
C MET A 263 -3.19 12.59 9.62
N GLN A 264 -3.59 13.44 10.55
CA GLN A 264 -4.93 14.06 10.58
C GLN A 264 -5.00 15.27 9.65
N ALA A 265 -6.20 15.57 9.13
CA ALA A 265 -6.42 16.82 8.39
C ALA A 265 -6.30 18.02 9.33
N ARG A 266 -5.55 19.06 8.93
CA ARG A 266 -5.32 20.24 9.79
C ARG A 266 -6.39 21.31 9.68
N THR A 267 -7.10 21.41 8.56
CA THR A 267 -8.15 22.38 8.36
C THR A 267 -9.51 21.74 8.61
N GLY A 268 -10.19 22.27 9.65
CA GLY A 268 -11.38 21.69 10.22
C GLY A 268 -12.67 21.90 9.42
N ASP A 269 -12.86 21.19 8.33
CA ASP A 269 -14.19 20.92 7.83
C ASP A 269 -14.49 19.43 8.07
N PRO A 270 -15.20 19.08 9.16
CA PRO A 270 -15.48 17.69 9.51
C PRO A 270 -16.36 16.98 8.49
N THR A 271 -17.01 17.70 7.58
CA THR A 271 -17.86 17.10 6.53
C THR A 271 -17.06 16.60 5.32
N LYS A 272 -15.81 17.06 5.15
CA LYS A 272 -14.86 16.59 4.14
C LYS A 272 -13.77 15.65 4.71
N ALA A 273 -13.78 15.43 6.01
CA ALA A 273 -12.90 14.51 6.68
C ALA A 273 -13.20 13.08 6.23
N ALA A 274 -12.25 12.51 5.58
CA ALA A 274 -12.05 11.09 5.47
C ALA A 274 -13.16 10.29 4.77
N SER A 275 -12.99 10.04 3.53
CA SER A 275 -13.21 8.68 3.06
C SER A 275 -12.29 7.77 3.89
N PRO A 276 -12.82 6.85 4.71
CA PRO A 276 -11.99 5.97 5.54
C PRO A 276 -11.07 5.04 4.75
N ASN A 277 -11.10 5.12 3.45
CA ASN A 277 -10.35 4.30 2.50
C ASN A 277 -9.05 4.93 1.96
N ALA A 278 -8.72 6.17 2.33
CA ALA A 278 -7.40 6.74 2.01
C ALA A 278 -6.29 6.23 2.96
N THR A 279 -6.64 5.38 3.93
CA THR A 279 -5.65 4.72 4.80
C THR A 279 -5.02 3.56 4.04
N ALA A 280 -4.34 3.89 2.99
CA ALA A 280 -3.49 2.94 2.33
C ALA A 280 -2.29 2.66 3.23
N VAL A 281 -2.13 1.41 3.46
CA VAL A 281 -0.99 0.70 4.01
C VAL A 281 0.32 1.45 3.78
N SER A 282 0.82 2.15 4.80
CA SER A 282 2.23 2.52 4.86
C SER A 282 3.02 1.24 5.04
N GLN A 283 3.68 0.78 4.01
CA GLN A 283 4.83 -0.08 4.16
C GLN A 283 5.95 0.77 4.79
N SER A 284 5.98 0.84 6.12
CA SER A 284 7.22 1.18 6.80
C SER A 284 8.17 0.01 6.58
N ALA A 285 9.24 0.26 5.86
CA ALA A 285 10.38 -0.63 5.86
C ALA A 285 10.81 -0.86 7.32
N PRO A 286 11.06 -2.09 7.75
CA PRO A 286 11.50 -2.35 9.10
C PRO A 286 12.88 -1.72 9.29
N VAL A 287 13.00 -0.80 10.24
CA VAL A 287 14.28 -0.42 10.82
C VAL A 287 14.76 -1.65 11.60
N ALA A 288 15.87 -2.23 11.19
CA ALA A 288 16.52 -3.32 11.90
C ALA A 288 16.81 -2.88 13.35
N PRO A 289 16.49 -3.70 14.35
CA PRO A 289 16.89 -3.43 15.72
C PRO A 289 18.41 -3.56 15.82
N THR A 290 19.06 -2.50 16.26
CA THR A 290 20.47 -2.51 16.66
C THR A 290 20.61 -3.41 17.88
N ALA A 291 21.21 -4.57 17.71
CA ALA A 291 21.62 -5.42 18.82
C ALA A 291 22.83 -4.80 19.54
N PRO A 292 22.92 -4.86 20.87
CA PRO A 292 24.10 -4.42 21.59
C PRO A 292 25.27 -5.38 21.32
N ALA A 293 26.43 -4.80 21.01
CA ALA A 293 27.66 -5.51 20.78
C ALA A 293 28.20 -6.17 22.09
N PRO A 294 28.70 -7.38 22.03
CA PRO A 294 29.56 -7.88 23.06
C PRO A 294 31.02 -7.44 22.78
N GLU A 295 31.60 -6.84 23.78
CA GLU A 295 33.00 -6.47 23.89
C GLU A 295 33.87 -7.75 23.95
N VAL A 296 34.74 -7.98 22.99
CA VAL A 296 35.86 -8.92 23.13
C VAL A 296 37.10 -8.33 22.45
N THR A 297 38.13 -8.23 23.25
CA THR A 297 39.47 -7.76 23.04
C THR A 297 40.25 -8.42 21.88
N ALA A 298 41.12 -7.59 21.28
CA ALA A 298 42.04 -7.82 20.17
C ALA A 298 43.08 -8.95 20.38
N PRO A 299 43.82 -9.38 19.33
CA PRO A 299 45.02 -8.67 18.94
C PRO A 299 45.29 -8.49 17.42
N VAL A 300 46.12 -7.53 17.20
CA VAL A 300 46.72 -6.92 16.02
C VAL A 300 47.34 -7.89 15.01
N ALA A 301 47.11 -7.64 13.71
CA ALA A 301 48.08 -7.90 12.65
C ALA A 301 47.85 -6.91 11.47
N GLU A 302 48.92 -6.45 10.94
CA GLU A 302 49.21 -5.27 10.12
C GLU A 302 48.95 -5.48 8.62
N ALA A 303 48.34 -4.47 8.00
CA ALA A 303 48.47 -3.83 6.67
C ALA A 303 48.37 -4.64 5.37
N PRO A 304 48.13 -4.02 4.19
CA PRO A 304 48.34 -2.64 3.80
C PRO A 304 47.17 -1.92 3.12
N ALA A 305 47.32 -0.64 2.96
CA ALA A 305 46.44 0.39 2.43
C ALA A 305 46.01 0.20 0.96
N ALA A 306 44.74 0.55 0.66
CA ALA A 306 44.28 0.97 -0.64
C ALA A 306 43.29 2.15 -0.49
N PRO A 307 43.13 3.00 -1.51
CA PRO A 307 42.95 4.45 -1.34
C PRO A 307 41.53 4.87 -1.08
N ALA A 308 41.38 6.05 -0.51
CA ALA A 308 40.18 6.79 -0.20
C ALA A 308 39.21 6.89 -1.39
N ALA A 309 37.99 6.48 -1.18
CA ALA A 309 36.83 6.91 -1.98
C ALA A 309 36.19 8.09 -1.23
N ALA A 310 36.26 9.24 -1.90
CA ALA A 310 35.76 10.51 -1.43
C ALA A 310 34.24 10.53 -1.38
N ASP A 311 33.75 11.26 -0.42
CA ASP A 311 32.37 11.72 -0.20
C ASP A 311 31.59 12.03 -1.47
N ALA A 312 30.45 11.38 -1.64
CA ALA A 312 29.38 11.74 -2.55
C ALA A 312 28.08 11.91 -1.78
N GLU A 313 28.06 12.83 -0.83
CA GLU A 313 26.83 13.37 -0.26
C GLU A 313 26.54 14.75 -0.86
N MET A 314 25.23 14.96 -1.14
CA MET A 314 24.58 16.24 -1.50
C MET A 314 24.89 16.85 -2.89
N GLN A 315 24.31 16.27 -3.93
CA GLN A 315 24.05 17.00 -5.19
C GLN A 315 22.73 16.56 -5.90
N GLY A 316 21.73 16.14 -5.16
CA GLY A 316 20.44 15.72 -5.74
C GLY A 316 19.45 16.87 -6.04
N GLY A 317 19.52 17.98 -5.32
CA GLY A 317 18.55 19.07 -5.40
C GLY A 317 18.72 19.94 -6.65
N ASP A 318 19.92 20.32 -6.96
CA ASP A 318 20.20 21.26 -8.10
C ASP A 318 19.94 20.60 -9.46
N LYS A 319 20.24 19.32 -9.60
CA LYS A 319 19.98 18.59 -10.86
C LYS A 319 18.50 18.41 -11.17
N ALA A 320 17.65 18.24 -10.14
CA ALA A 320 16.21 18.11 -10.32
C ALA A 320 15.58 19.45 -10.76
N ALA A 321 16.04 20.57 -10.18
CA ALA A 321 15.60 21.91 -10.56
C ALA A 321 16.01 22.27 -12.00
N ASP A 322 17.24 21.96 -12.40
CA ASP A 322 17.74 22.18 -13.75
C ASP A 322 16.97 21.35 -14.80
N ILE A 323 16.64 20.11 -14.46
CA ILE A 323 15.87 19.22 -15.31
C ILE A 323 14.45 19.74 -15.50
N LEU A 324 13.81 20.23 -14.45
CA LEU A 324 12.48 20.84 -14.53
C LEU A 324 12.47 22.16 -15.33
N ALA A 325 13.49 22.98 -15.17
CA ALA A 325 13.67 24.17 -15.98
C ALA A 325 13.80 23.82 -17.48
N MET A 326 14.51 22.74 -17.80
CA MET A 326 14.68 22.25 -19.16
C MET A 326 13.37 21.67 -19.74
N ILE A 327 12.55 21.00 -18.93
CA ILE A 327 11.24 20.47 -19.31
C ILE A 327 10.27 21.63 -19.57
N ARG A 328 10.23 22.63 -18.69
CA ARG A 328 9.37 23.81 -18.85
C ARG A 328 9.72 24.64 -20.10
N SER A 329 11.00 24.78 -20.41
CA SER A 329 11.44 25.49 -21.61
C SER A 329 11.05 24.78 -22.92
N ARG A 330 10.95 23.47 -22.93
CA ARG A 330 10.50 22.69 -24.10
C ARG A 330 8.98 22.64 -24.29
N GLN A 331 8.20 22.93 -23.25
CA GLN A 331 6.72 22.99 -23.34
C GLN A 331 6.22 24.37 -23.78
N SER A 332 7.06 25.39 -23.78
CA SER A 332 6.75 26.76 -24.20
C SER A 332 7.23 27.10 -25.64
N SER A 333 7.75 26.10 -26.35
CA SER A 333 8.11 26.16 -27.77
C SER A 333 7.22 25.23 -28.59
#